data_9b41572fe2ea060279ed6549f32bb7c1
#
_entry.id   9b41572fe2ea060279ed6549f32bb7c1
#
_cell.length_a   1.000
_cell.length_b   1.000
_cell.length_c   1.000
_cell.angle_alpha   90.00
_cell.angle_beta   90.00
_cell.angle_gamma   90.00
#
_symmetry.space_group_name_H-M   'P 1'
#
loop_
_entity.id
_entity.type
_entity.pdbx_description
1 polymer ?
#
loop_
_entity_poly.entity_id
_entity_poly.type
_entity_poly.pdbx_seq_one_letter_code
_entity_poly.pdbx_strand_id
1 'polypeptide(L)'
;MPAYPFNFDDPALLTASLEGVEVLYNTYWVRFNHKDFAHAAAVENTLSLFAAARAAGVQRIVHVSITNPSLDSPLEYFRGKAELEQALISSGLSYAILRPTVLFGKEDILINNIAWMLRTFPVFGLFGNGRYHIQPIYVDDLAELAITQGTEHKNNIINAIGPETFSYRELVETIGQIIGVKRPLFSMPPSLGYQVSRFVSQFVDDVLVTREEIDGLMADLLHVDTPPTGSTKLTTWAQQHAAHLGHQYTSELARRRNRGVAYASN
;
A
#
# COMPACT_ATOMS: atom_id res chain seq x y z
N MET A 1 9.82 20.04 11.22
CA MET A 1 8.51 19.84 11.88
C MET A 1 8.73 19.07 13.18
N PRO A 2 7.99 19.37 14.26
CA PRO A 2 8.04 18.54 15.47
C PRO A 2 7.47 17.13 15.16
N ALA A 3 7.98 16.11 15.86
CA ALA A 3 7.47 14.74 15.79
C ALA A 3 6.76 14.43 17.11
N TYR A 4 5.56 13.92 17.00
CA TYR A 4 4.74 13.49 18.14
C TYR A 4 4.48 11.98 18.08
N PRO A 5 4.39 11.28 19.22
CA PRO A 5 3.88 9.92 19.26
C PRO A 5 2.44 9.87 18.78
N PHE A 6 1.96 8.73 18.34
CA PHE A 6 0.58 8.59 17.84
C PHE A 6 -0.48 8.84 18.94
N ASN A 7 -0.22 8.51 20.20
CA ASN A 7 -1.11 8.74 21.35
C ASN A 7 -2.58 8.31 21.12
N PHE A 8 -2.81 7.20 20.41
CA PHE A 8 -4.17 6.73 20.10
C PHE A 8 -4.99 6.34 21.35
N ASP A 9 -4.32 6.02 22.43
CA ASP A 9 -4.86 5.70 23.76
C ASP A 9 -5.12 6.93 24.64
N ASP A 10 -4.66 8.11 24.21
CA ASP A 10 -4.90 9.40 24.88
C ASP A 10 -5.49 10.43 23.90
N PRO A 11 -6.83 10.52 23.81
CA PRO A 11 -7.50 11.45 22.90
C PRO A 11 -7.16 12.93 23.16
N ALA A 12 -6.84 13.31 24.39
CA ALA A 12 -6.49 14.69 24.71
C ALA A 12 -5.11 15.05 24.16
N LEU A 13 -4.10 14.20 24.37
CA LEU A 13 -2.77 14.37 23.79
C LEU A 13 -2.80 14.30 22.26
N LEU A 14 -3.59 13.39 21.70
CA LEU A 14 -3.76 13.29 20.25
C LEU A 14 -4.35 14.57 19.67
N THR A 15 -5.40 15.13 20.30
CA THR A 15 -6.01 16.39 19.90
C THR A 15 -5.02 17.55 19.99
N ALA A 16 -4.31 17.67 21.13
CA ALA A 16 -3.32 18.73 21.33
C ALA A 16 -2.19 18.68 20.28
N SER A 17 -1.78 17.47 19.81
CA SER A 17 -0.77 17.33 18.77
C SER A 17 -1.22 17.85 17.40
N LEU A 18 -2.51 18.06 17.21
CA LEU A 18 -3.12 18.56 15.97
C LEU A 18 -3.55 20.04 16.04
N GLU A 19 -3.33 20.71 17.16
CA GLU A 19 -3.65 22.14 17.29
C GLU A 19 -2.88 22.98 16.28
N GLY A 20 -3.59 23.86 15.56
CA GLY A 20 -3.02 24.71 14.52
C GLY A 20 -2.72 23.99 13.18
N VAL A 21 -3.07 22.72 13.06
CA VAL A 21 -2.95 21.97 11.79
C VAL A 21 -4.13 22.31 10.89
N GLU A 22 -3.84 22.83 9.70
CA GLU A 22 -4.87 23.12 8.69
C GLU A 22 -5.28 21.86 7.90
N VAL A 23 -4.29 21.06 7.48
CA VAL A 23 -4.50 19.85 6.67
C VAL A 23 -3.83 18.65 7.30
N LEU A 24 -4.58 17.58 7.52
CA LEU A 24 -4.07 16.29 7.97
C LEU A 24 -3.95 15.33 6.80
N TYR A 25 -2.73 14.90 6.49
CA TYR A 25 -2.47 13.82 5.52
C TYR A 25 -2.37 12.49 6.26
N ASN A 26 -3.42 11.69 6.19
CA ASN A 26 -3.48 10.39 6.86
C ASN A 26 -3.03 9.26 5.95
N THR A 27 -1.82 8.75 6.19
CA THR A 27 -1.25 7.57 5.55
C THR A 27 -1.15 6.37 6.50
N TYR A 28 -1.65 6.50 7.74
CA TYR A 28 -1.59 5.45 8.74
C TYR A 28 -2.45 4.25 8.34
N TRP A 29 -1.82 3.08 8.27
CA TRP A 29 -2.46 1.79 8.05
C TRP A 29 -1.53 0.63 8.37
N VAL A 30 -2.07 -0.60 8.41
CA VAL A 30 -1.31 -1.84 8.53
C VAL A 30 -1.59 -2.73 7.32
N ARG A 31 -0.56 -3.39 6.81
CA ARG A 31 -0.67 -4.21 5.59
C ARG A 31 -1.43 -5.52 5.83
N PHE A 32 -1.23 -6.14 6.99
CA PHE A 32 -1.82 -7.43 7.37
C PHE A 32 -1.96 -7.52 8.89
N ASN A 33 -2.71 -8.52 9.36
CA ASN A 33 -2.80 -8.83 10.79
C ASN A 33 -1.53 -9.55 11.27
N HIS A 34 -0.96 -9.08 12.37
CA HIS A 34 0.18 -9.66 13.05
C HIS A 34 -0.03 -9.57 14.57
N LYS A 35 0.74 -10.35 15.37
CA LYS A 35 0.64 -10.33 16.84
C LYS A 35 0.71 -8.92 17.47
N ASP A 36 1.43 -8.00 16.84
CA ASP A 36 1.70 -6.66 17.35
C ASP A 36 0.79 -5.58 16.72
N PHE A 37 0.01 -5.91 15.69
CA PHE A 37 -0.88 -4.97 14.99
C PHE A 37 -1.98 -5.71 14.21
N ALA A 38 -3.16 -5.10 14.09
CA ALA A 38 -4.31 -5.69 13.41
C ALA A 38 -5.10 -4.63 12.64
N HIS A 39 -5.85 -5.05 11.61
CA HIS A 39 -6.73 -4.17 10.85
C HIS A 39 -7.79 -3.51 11.74
N ALA A 40 -8.40 -4.27 12.66
CA ALA A 40 -9.38 -3.71 13.59
C ALA A 40 -8.79 -2.58 14.44
N ALA A 41 -7.61 -2.77 15.02
CA ALA A 41 -6.93 -1.70 15.77
C ALA A 41 -6.56 -0.50 14.88
N ALA A 42 -6.20 -0.74 13.61
CA ALA A 42 -5.91 0.34 12.67
C ALA A 42 -7.17 1.15 12.32
N VAL A 43 -8.33 0.51 12.23
CA VAL A 43 -9.63 1.19 12.07
C VAL A 43 -9.92 2.05 13.30
N GLU A 44 -9.91 1.49 14.52
CA GLU A 44 -10.15 2.22 15.77
C GLU A 44 -9.23 3.42 15.94
N ASN A 45 -7.93 3.24 15.71
CA ASN A 45 -6.92 4.31 15.78
C ASN A 45 -7.20 5.42 14.75
N THR A 46 -7.60 5.07 13.54
CA THR A 46 -7.91 6.07 12.50
C THR A 46 -9.21 6.82 12.82
N LEU A 47 -10.22 6.15 13.38
CA LEU A 47 -11.44 6.80 13.86
C LEU A 47 -11.12 7.79 14.99
N SER A 48 -10.26 7.40 15.93
CA SER A 48 -9.76 8.29 16.99
C SER A 48 -9.02 9.50 16.42
N LEU A 49 -8.20 9.29 15.37
CA LEU A 49 -7.50 10.37 14.67
C LEU A 49 -8.47 11.35 13.99
N PHE A 50 -9.53 10.86 13.34
CA PHE A 50 -10.55 11.71 12.72
C PHE A 50 -11.33 12.52 13.78
N ALA A 51 -11.67 11.90 14.92
CA ALA A 51 -12.30 12.59 16.03
C ALA A 51 -11.41 13.69 16.63
N ALA A 52 -10.13 13.40 16.85
CA ALA A 52 -9.13 14.35 17.34
C ALA A 52 -8.90 15.50 16.35
N ALA A 53 -8.80 15.22 15.05
CA ALA A 53 -8.67 16.21 14.00
C ALA A 53 -9.86 17.19 14.00
N ARG A 54 -11.07 16.66 14.14
CA ARG A 54 -12.27 17.48 14.25
C ARG A 54 -12.27 18.35 15.51
N ALA A 55 -11.88 17.80 16.67
CA ALA A 55 -11.79 18.53 17.93
C ALA A 55 -10.71 19.62 17.92
N ALA A 56 -9.58 19.40 17.25
CA ALA A 56 -8.49 20.35 17.08
C ALA A 56 -8.78 21.45 16.03
N GLY A 57 -9.88 21.36 15.28
CA GLY A 57 -10.24 22.32 14.25
C GLY A 57 -9.48 22.16 12.93
N VAL A 58 -8.95 20.95 12.65
CA VAL A 58 -8.35 20.64 11.34
C VAL A 58 -9.38 20.90 10.25
N GLN A 59 -8.99 21.65 9.23
CA GLN A 59 -9.93 22.11 8.20
C GLN A 59 -10.16 21.03 7.13
N ARG A 60 -9.15 20.21 6.82
CA ARG A 60 -9.24 19.21 5.77
C ARG A 60 -8.44 17.95 6.10
N ILE A 61 -8.95 16.79 5.70
CA ILE A 61 -8.24 15.49 5.77
C ILE A 61 -8.03 14.94 4.36
N VAL A 62 -6.80 14.65 4.01
CA VAL A 62 -6.43 13.84 2.84
C VAL A 62 -6.14 12.43 3.34
N HIS A 63 -7.02 11.47 3.03
CA HIS A 63 -6.93 10.10 3.52
C HIS A 63 -6.54 9.14 2.42
N VAL A 64 -5.48 8.36 2.65
CA VAL A 64 -5.04 7.28 1.75
C VAL A 64 -5.82 6.00 2.07
N SER A 65 -6.71 5.62 1.16
CA SER A 65 -7.53 4.42 1.20
C SER A 65 -6.94 3.30 0.34
N ILE A 66 -7.76 2.62 -0.43
CA ILE A 66 -7.41 1.57 -1.43
C ILE A 66 -8.46 1.60 -2.55
N THR A 67 -8.15 1.09 -3.74
CA THR A 67 -9.16 0.83 -4.78
C THR A 67 -10.16 -0.23 -4.34
N ASN A 68 -11.39 -0.14 -4.85
CA ASN A 68 -12.46 -1.12 -4.62
C ASN A 68 -12.76 -1.45 -3.14
N PRO A 69 -12.75 -0.46 -2.18
CA PRO A 69 -13.14 -0.74 -0.82
C PRO A 69 -14.63 -1.04 -0.75
N SER A 70 -15.04 -1.99 0.08
CA SER A 70 -16.45 -2.37 0.24
C SER A 70 -16.75 -2.80 1.67
N LEU A 71 -17.86 -2.33 2.23
CA LEU A 71 -18.34 -2.77 3.55
C LEU A 71 -18.73 -4.25 3.56
N ASP A 72 -19.15 -4.78 2.41
CA ASP A 72 -19.51 -6.18 2.24
C ASP A 72 -18.33 -7.09 1.90
N SER A 73 -17.11 -6.54 1.86
CA SER A 73 -15.92 -7.33 1.55
C SER A 73 -15.66 -8.38 2.62
N PRO A 74 -15.42 -9.65 2.25
CA PRO A 74 -14.97 -10.67 3.19
C PRO A 74 -13.52 -10.42 3.67
N LEU A 75 -12.77 -9.57 2.94
CA LEU A 75 -11.38 -9.23 3.24
C LEU A 75 -11.35 -8.05 4.21
N GLU A 76 -10.77 -8.25 5.40
CA GLU A 76 -10.74 -7.24 6.47
C GLU A 76 -10.06 -5.95 6.04
N TYR A 77 -9.01 -6.05 5.22
CA TYR A 77 -8.30 -4.90 4.67
C TYR A 77 -9.26 -3.96 3.90
N PHE A 78 -9.99 -4.49 2.94
CA PHE A 78 -10.90 -3.71 2.07
C PHE A 78 -12.14 -3.23 2.82
N ARG A 79 -12.66 -4.05 3.74
CA ARG A 79 -13.79 -3.67 4.61
C ARG A 79 -13.39 -2.52 5.55
N GLY A 80 -12.25 -2.64 6.25
CA GLY A 80 -11.78 -1.59 7.17
C GLY A 80 -11.51 -0.27 6.46
N LYS A 81 -10.98 -0.30 5.22
CA LYS A 81 -10.83 0.92 4.41
C LYS A 81 -12.18 1.53 4.05
N ALA A 82 -13.18 0.72 3.69
CA ALA A 82 -14.54 1.21 3.42
C ALA A 82 -15.20 1.83 4.66
N GLU A 83 -15.02 1.23 5.85
CA GLU A 83 -15.50 1.76 7.13
C GLU A 83 -14.90 3.15 7.41
N LEU A 84 -13.60 3.33 7.19
CA LEU A 84 -12.93 4.61 7.37
C LEU A 84 -13.39 5.67 6.37
N GLU A 85 -13.58 5.30 5.10
CA GLU A 85 -14.14 6.22 4.10
C GLU A 85 -15.55 6.69 4.51
N GLN A 86 -16.41 5.76 4.91
CA GLN A 86 -17.77 6.07 5.37
C GLN A 86 -17.76 6.99 6.59
N ALA A 87 -16.88 6.72 7.55
CA ALA A 87 -16.73 7.54 8.75
C ALA A 87 -16.26 8.96 8.40
N LEU A 88 -15.27 9.10 7.51
CA LEU A 88 -14.77 10.40 7.09
C LEU A 88 -15.82 11.20 6.31
N ILE A 89 -16.53 10.57 5.38
CA ILE A 89 -17.63 11.19 4.61
C ILE A 89 -18.73 11.70 5.55
N SER A 90 -19.06 10.93 6.59
CA SER A 90 -20.13 11.25 7.56
C SER A 90 -19.67 12.22 8.65
N SER A 91 -18.37 12.52 8.76
CA SER A 91 -17.79 13.34 9.85
C SER A 91 -18.16 14.82 9.78
N GLY A 92 -18.52 15.31 8.60
CA GLY A 92 -18.71 16.74 8.32
C GLY A 92 -17.40 17.51 8.08
N LEU A 93 -16.23 16.85 8.14
CA LEU A 93 -14.94 17.44 7.78
C LEU A 93 -14.81 17.57 6.26
N SER A 94 -14.05 18.57 5.79
CA SER A 94 -13.65 18.59 4.39
C SER A 94 -12.62 17.48 4.13
N TYR A 95 -12.73 16.79 2.99
CA TYR A 95 -11.89 15.63 2.73
C TYR A 95 -11.48 15.46 1.26
N ALA A 96 -10.36 14.77 1.07
CA ALA A 96 -10.06 14.03 -0.14
C ALA A 96 -9.69 12.59 0.24
N ILE A 97 -10.29 11.62 -0.45
CA ILE A 97 -9.99 10.19 -0.29
C ILE A 97 -9.24 9.74 -1.53
N LEU A 98 -8.00 9.30 -1.35
CA LEU A 98 -7.15 8.78 -2.41
C LEU A 98 -7.17 7.25 -2.34
N ARG A 99 -7.56 6.62 -3.41
CA ARG A 99 -7.65 5.16 -3.55
C ARG A 99 -6.52 4.63 -4.43
N PRO A 100 -5.30 4.47 -3.91
CA PRO A 100 -4.23 3.86 -4.66
C PRO A 100 -4.47 2.36 -4.86
N THR A 101 -3.74 1.79 -5.81
CA THR A 101 -3.54 0.36 -5.97
C THR A 101 -2.24 -0.03 -5.26
N VAL A 102 -1.23 -0.48 -6.01
CA VAL A 102 0.11 -0.80 -5.53
C VAL A 102 1.02 0.40 -5.72
N LEU A 103 1.77 0.76 -4.69
CA LEU A 103 2.78 1.80 -4.78
C LEU A 103 4.12 1.21 -5.25
N PHE A 104 4.86 1.97 -6.06
CA PHE A 104 6.25 1.67 -6.36
C PHE A 104 7.12 2.92 -6.15
N GLY A 105 8.41 2.71 -5.93
CA GLY A 105 9.38 3.74 -5.67
C GLY A 105 10.61 3.17 -4.98
N LYS A 106 11.48 4.02 -4.47
CA LYS A 106 12.74 3.61 -3.86
C LYS A 106 12.55 2.68 -2.66
N GLU A 107 11.55 2.94 -1.84
CA GLU A 107 11.23 2.18 -0.62
C GLU A 107 10.18 1.08 -0.87
N ASP A 108 9.93 0.72 -2.10
CA ASP A 108 8.94 -0.30 -2.46
C ASP A 108 9.29 -1.68 -1.93
N ILE A 109 8.25 -2.47 -1.66
CA ILE A 109 8.38 -3.85 -1.21
C ILE A 109 8.02 -4.82 -2.33
N LEU A 110 6.91 -4.59 -3.06
CA LEU A 110 6.38 -5.57 -3.99
C LEU A 110 7.30 -5.74 -5.22
N ILE A 111 7.62 -4.65 -5.91
CA ILE A 111 8.41 -4.70 -7.15
C ILE A 111 9.83 -5.15 -6.83
N ASN A 112 10.41 -4.61 -5.74
CA ASN A 112 11.72 -5.04 -5.27
C ASN A 112 11.76 -6.54 -4.93
N ASN A 113 10.76 -7.05 -4.21
CA ASN A 113 10.75 -8.45 -3.81
C ASN A 113 10.40 -9.40 -4.95
N ILE A 114 9.64 -8.97 -5.97
CA ILE A 114 9.51 -9.71 -7.24
C ILE A 114 10.89 -9.84 -7.90
N ALA A 115 11.64 -8.76 -8.03
CA ALA A 115 12.97 -8.77 -8.61
C ALA A 115 13.94 -9.63 -7.79
N TRP A 116 13.88 -9.54 -6.45
CA TRP A 116 14.67 -10.38 -5.55
C TRP A 116 14.38 -11.87 -5.73
N MET A 117 13.10 -12.25 -5.79
CA MET A 117 12.69 -13.64 -6.03
C MET A 117 13.18 -14.15 -7.38
N LEU A 118 13.10 -13.33 -8.43
CA LEU A 118 13.61 -13.68 -9.75
C LEU A 118 15.13 -13.87 -9.76
N ARG A 119 15.89 -13.09 -8.99
CA ARG A 119 17.35 -13.23 -8.85
C ARG A 119 17.72 -14.46 -8.02
N THR A 120 16.97 -14.75 -6.97
CA THR A 120 17.33 -15.74 -5.94
C THR A 120 16.92 -17.15 -6.33
N PHE A 121 15.71 -17.32 -6.89
CA PHE A 121 15.15 -18.64 -7.16
C PHE A 121 15.25 -19.02 -8.66
N PRO A 122 15.39 -20.33 -8.96
CA PRO A 122 15.47 -20.80 -10.35
C PRO A 122 14.11 -20.75 -11.09
N VAL A 123 13.01 -20.63 -10.36
CA VAL A 123 11.64 -20.58 -10.87
C VAL A 123 10.82 -19.52 -10.10
N PHE A 124 9.75 -19.04 -10.69
CA PHE A 124 8.84 -18.11 -10.04
C PHE A 124 7.40 -18.67 -10.01
N GLY A 125 6.77 -18.69 -8.84
CA GLY A 125 5.41 -19.16 -8.64
C GLY A 125 4.39 -18.06 -8.79
N LEU A 126 3.35 -18.28 -9.59
CA LEU A 126 2.20 -17.40 -9.73
C LEU A 126 1.00 -18.01 -9.01
N PHE A 127 0.29 -17.22 -8.23
CA PHE A 127 -0.98 -17.64 -7.64
C PHE A 127 -2.04 -17.73 -8.74
N GLY A 128 -2.72 -18.90 -8.85
CA GLY A 128 -3.66 -19.15 -9.92
C GLY A 128 -2.99 -19.03 -11.30
N ASN A 129 -3.63 -18.35 -12.25
CA ASN A 129 -3.12 -18.16 -13.61
C ASN A 129 -2.30 -16.86 -13.79
N GLY A 130 -2.28 -15.98 -12.79
CA GLY A 130 -1.60 -14.68 -12.84
C GLY A 130 -2.24 -13.66 -13.80
N ARG A 131 -3.53 -13.80 -14.15
CA ARG A 131 -4.24 -12.92 -15.09
C ARG A 131 -4.94 -11.74 -14.42
N TYR A 132 -4.99 -11.69 -13.09
CA TYR A 132 -5.51 -10.55 -12.36
C TYR A 132 -4.61 -9.33 -12.56
N HIS A 133 -5.22 -8.14 -12.56
CA HIS A 133 -4.56 -6.91 -12.96
C HIS A 133 -4.02 -6.10 -11.78
N ILE A 134 -2.98 -5.35 -12.07
CA ILE A 134 -2.35 -4.40 -11.15
C ILE A 134 -2.03 -3.12 -11.92
N GLN A 135 -2.33 -1.97 -11.33
CA GLN A 135 -2.07 -0.64 -11.87
C GLN A 135 -1.14 0.16 -10.94
N PRO A 136 0.17 -0.12 -10.93
CA PRO A 136 1.09 0.52 -9.98
C PRO A 136 1.15 2.02 -10.17
N ILE A 137 1.16 2.78 -9.04
CA ILE A 137 1.38 4.23 -9.04
C ILE A 137 2.69 4.57 -8.36
N TYR A 138 3.43 5.52 -8.91
CA TYR A 138 4.66 6.02 -8.32
C TYR A 138 4.36 6.78 -7.02
N VAL A 139 5.16 6.54 -5.98
CA VAL A 139 4.90 7.11 -4.65
C VAL A 139 4.92 8.63 -4.65
N ASP A 140 5.80 9.26 -5.44
CA ASP A 140 5.87 10.72 -5.52
C ASP A 140 4.68 11.29 -6.32
N ASP A 141 4.17 10.61 -7.36
CA ASP A 141 2.94 11.00 -8.04
C ASP A 141 1.74 11.00 -7.07
N LEU A 142 1.66 9.99 -6.18
CA LEU A 142 0.64 9.95 -5.12
C LEU A 142 0.83 11.09 -4.11
N ALA A 143 2.07 11.39 -3.73
CA ALA A 143 2.38 12.49 -2.80
C ALA A 143 2.01 13.86 -3.40
N GLU A 144 2.33 14.10 -4.66
CA GLU A 144 1.94 15.33 -5.37
C GLU A 144 0.42 15.46 -5.48
N LEU A 145 -0.27 14.36 -5.80
CA LEU A 145 -1.74 14.32 -5.79
C LEU A 145 -2.29 14.65 -4.40
N ALA A 146 -1.72 14.07 -3.34
CA ALA A 146 -2.14 14.33 -1.97
C ALA A 146 -1.97 15.81 -1.60
N ILE A 147 -0.82 16.41 -1.92
CA ILE A 147 -0.55 17.85 -1.67
C ILE A 147 -1.57 18.71 -2.43
N THR A 148 -1.79 18.44 -3.71
CA THR A 148 -2.78 19.16 -4.53
C THR A 148 -4.17 19.03 -3.90
N GLN A 149 -4.59 17.85 -3.49
CA GLN A 149 -5.89 17.64 -2.86
C GLN A 149 -5.97 18.28 -1.46
N GLY A 150 -4.86 18.52 -0.78
CA GLY A 150 -4.81 19.25 0.49
C GLY A 150 -5.18 20.73 0.35
N THR A 151 -4.92 21.34 -0.79
CA THR A 151 -5.23 22.77 -1.08
C THR A 151 -6.62 22.98 -1.69
N GLU A 152 -7.29 21.90 -2.10
CA GLU A 152 -8.64 21.95 -2.68
C GLU A 152 -9.71 22.16 -1.61
N HIS A 153 -10.86 22.74 -2.02
CA HIS A 153 -12.01 22.92 -1.12
C HIS A 153 -13.13 21.91 -1.35
N LYS A 154 -13.14 21.27 -2.52
CA LYS A 154 -14.17 20.28 -2.89
C LYS A 154 -13.83 18.93 -2.31
N ASN A 155 -14.83 18.24 -1.75
CA ASN A 155 -14.70 16.85 -1.34
C ASN A 155 -14.59 15.94 -2.57
N ASN A 156 -13.55 15.12 -2.60
CA ASN A 156 -13.26 14.23 -3.72
C ASN A 156 -12.93 12.81 -3.24
N ILE A 157 -13.28 11.84 -4.07
CA ILE A 157 -12.79 10.45 -3.97
C ILE A 157 -12.11 10.15 -5.31
N ILE A 158 -10.83 9.80 -5.29
CA ILE A 158 -9.99 9.71 -6.47
C ILE A 158 -9.30 8.35 -6.51
N ASN A 159 -9.46 7.61 -7.60
CA ASN A 159 -8.64 6.43 -7.86
C ASN A 159 -7.24 6.89 -8.26
N ALA A 160 -6.27 6.64 -7.37
CA ALA A 160 -4.89 7.07 -7.55
C ALA A 160 -4.10 5.93 -8.20
N ILE A 161 -4.14 5.85 -9.53
CA ILE A 161 -3.53 4.80 -10.32
C ILE A 161 -2.47 5.35 -11.28
N GLY A 162 -1.48 4.53 -11.58
CA GLY A 162 -0.44 4.86 -12.55
C GLY A 162 -0.86 4.64 -14.00
N PRO A 163 -0.02 5.04 -14.97
CA PRO A 163 -0.34 5.01 -16.40
C PRO A 163 -0.20 3.63 -17.05
N GLU A 164 0.28 2.62 -16.33
CA GLU A 164 0.48 1.27 -16.85
C GLU A 164 -0.35 0.25 -16.09
N THR A 165 -1.00 -0.65 -16.82
CA THR A 165 -1.76 -1.79 -16.27
C THR A 165 -1.08 -3.07 -16.73
N PHE A 166 -0.88 -4.00 -15.80
CA PHE A 166 -0.29 -5.30 -16.06
C PHE A 166 -1.20 -6.40 -15.51
N SER A 167 -1.26 -7.54 -16.19
CA SER A 167 -1.54 -8.77 -15.44
C SER A 167 -0.35 -9.07 -14.52
N TYR A 168 -0.57 -9.78 -13.41
CA TYR A 168 0.53 -10.11 -12.51
C TYR A 168 1.65 -10.89 -13.21
N ARG A 169 1.28 -11.76 -14.14
CA ARG A 169 2.24 -12.49 -14.99
C ARG A 169 3.09 -11.53 -15.82
N GLU A 170 2.45 -10.60 -16.54
CA GLU A 170 3.15 -9.60 -17.36
C GLU A 170 4.07 -8.71 -16.51
N LEU A 171 3.62 -8.33 -15.30
CA LEU A 171 4.44 -7.58 -14.37
C LEU A 171 5.74 -8.33 -14.03
N VAL A 172 5.62 -9.62 -13.63
CA VAL A 172 6.78 -10.46 -13.29
C VAL A 172 7.71 -10.65 -14.49
N GLU A 173 7.15 -10.91 -15.68
CA GLU A 173 7.94 -11.04 -16.93
C GLU A 173 8.65 -9.74 -17.29
N THR A 174 7.97 -8.60 -17.18
CA THR A 174 8.51 -7.27 -17.46
C THR A 174 9.66 -6.93 -16.51
N ILE A 175 9.47 -7.14 -15.20
CA ILE A 175 10.56 -6.94 -14.23
C ILE A 175 11.73 -7.87 -14.52
N GLY A 176 11.48 -9.14 -14.84
CA GLY A 176 12.51 -10.10 -15.22
C GLY A 176 13.32 -9.64 -16.43
N GLN A 177 12.67 -9.13 -17.47
CA GLN A 177 13.32 -8.57 -18.66
C GLN A 177 14.20 -7.36 -18.31
N ILE A 178 13.68 -6.45 -17.50
CA ILE A 178 14.36 -5.21 -17.08
C ILE A 178 15.64 -5.52 -16.30
N ILE A 179 15.58 -6.46 -15.36
CA ILE A 179 16.75 -6.83 -14.53
C ILE A 179 17.67 -7.86 -15.20
N GLY A 180 17.36 -8.27 -16.44
CA GLY A 180 18.16 -9.24 -17.22
C GLY A 180 18.08 -10.69 -16.70
N VAL A 181 17.01 -11.05 -15.96
CA VAL A 181 16.82 -12.39 -15.38
C VAL A 181 15.58 -13.06 -15.94
N LYS A 182 15.74 -14.16 -16.65
CA LYS A 182 14.64 -14.94 -17.21
C LYS A 182 14.41 -16.21 -16.38
N ARG A 183 13.22 -16.37 -15.85
CA ARG A 183 12.82 -17.54 -15.03
C ARG A 183 11.54 -18.18 -15.58
N PRO A 184 11.43 -19.51 -15.54
CA PRO A 184 10.16 -20.19 -15.80
C PRO A 184 9.12 -19.76 -14.78
N LEU A 185 7.90 -19.41 -15.25
CA LEU A 185 6.76 -19.04 -14.43
C LEU A 185 5.78 -20.20 -14.34
N PHE A 186 5.50 -20.65 -13.12
CA PHE A 186 4.59 -21.76 -12.85
C PHE A 186 3.31 -21.26 -12.17
N SER A 187 2.18 -21.54 -12.78
CA SER A 187 0.87 -21.35 -12.15
C SER A 187 0.65 -22.43 -11.09
N MET A 188 0.24 -22.01 -9.90
CA MET A 188 -0.03 -22.94 -8.80
C MET A 188 -1.36 -22.60 -8.11
N PRO A 189 -2.06 -23.57 -7.53
CA PRO A 189 -3.23 -23.30 -6.70
C PRO A 189 -2.88 -22.33 -5.57
N PRO A 190 -3.78 -21.40 -5.21
CA PRO A 190 -3.53 -20.41 -4.15
C PRO A 190 -3.11 -21.02 -2.82
N SER A 191 -3.72 -22.15 -2.44
CA SER A 191 -3.38 -22.88 -1.21
C SER A 191 -1.94 -23.39 -1.20
N LEU A 192 -1.46 -23.92 -2.33
CA LEU A 192 -0.07 -24.38 -2.47
C LEU A 192 0.88 -23.17 -2.46
N GLY A 193 0.54 -22.12 -3.21
CA GLY A 193 1.32 -20.88 -3.24
C GLY A 193 1.47 -20.25 -1.86
N TYR A 194 0.41 -20.27 -1.05
CA TYR A 194 0.45 -19.82 0.34
C TYR A 194 1.38 -20.67 1.22
N GLN A 195 1.36 -22.00 1.07
CA GLN A 195 2.28 -22.88 1.82
C GLN A 195 3.75 -22.63 1.44
N VAL A 196 4.02 -22.47 0.15
CA VAL A 196 5.37 -22.13 -0.35
C VAL A 196 5.81 -20.77 0.20
N SER A 197 4.94 -19.76 0.17
CA SER A 197 5.26 -18.44 0.70
C SER A 197 5.53 -18.46 2.22
N ARG A 198 4.78 -19.25 2.99
CA ARG A 198 5.06 -19.46 4.42
C ARG A 198 6.42 -20.11 4.68
N PHE A 199 6.81 -21.05 3.83
CA PHE A 199 8.13 -21.66 3.93
C PHE A 199 9.24 -20.64 3.65
N VAL A 200 9.11 -19.87 2.56
CA VAL A 200 10.08 -18.79 2.23
C VAL A 200 10.12 -17.73 3.32
N SER A 201 8.98 -17.36 3.91
CA SER A 201 8.86 -16.40 5.00
C SER A 201 9.75 -16.73 6.21
N GLN A 202 9.97 -18.02 6.49
CA GLN A 202 10.86 -18.44 7.59
C GLN A 202 12.35 -18.10 7.34
N PHE A 203 12.75 -18.04 6.06
CA PHE A 203 14.14 -17.70 5.73
C PHE A 203 14.41 -16.19 5.70
N VAL A 204 13.36 -15.38 5.48
CA VAL A 204 13.49 -13.92 5.38
C VAL A 204 13.03 -13.19 6.66
N ASP A 205 12.60 -13.92 7.70
CA ASP A 205 12.02 -13.39 8.95
C ASP A 205 10.95 -12.30 8.68
N ASP A 206 10.06 -12.59 7.71
CA ASP A 206 9.00 -11.67 7.30
C ASP A 206 7.74 -12.43 6.87
N VAL A 207 6.65 -11.70 6.67
CA VAL A 207 5.43 -12.21 6.03
C VAL A 207 5.48 -11.87 4.54
N LEU A 208 5.87 -12.83 3.71
CA LEU A 208 6.01 -12.62 2.27
C LEU A 208 4.67 -12.23 1.64
N VAL A 209 3.62 -13.01 1.91
CA VAL A 209 2.25 -12.74 1.49
C VAL A 209 1.26 -13.43 2.43
N THR A 210 0.13 -12.81 2.69
CA THR A 210 -0.98 -13.39 3.45
C THR A 210 -2.01 -14.04 2.53
N ARG A 211 -2.91 -14.84 3.10
CA ARG A 211 -4.02 -15.43 2.35
C ARG A 211 -4.98 -14.35 1.84
N GLU A 212 -5.30 -13.35 2.66
CA GLU A 212 -6.14 -12.21 2.25
C GLU A 212 -5.54 -11.43 1.06
N GLU A 213 -4.23 -11.24 1.03
CA GLU A 213 -3.57 -10.58 -0.09
C GLU A 213 -3.67 -11.40 -1.37
N ILE A 214 -3.51 -12.73 -1.29
CA ILE A 214 -3.70 -13.62 -2.45
C ILE A 214 -5.15 -13.54 -2.94
N ASP A 215 -6.13 -13.62 -2.04
CA ASP A 215 -7.55 -13.58 -2.36
C ASP A 215 -7.94 -12.22 -2.97
N GLY A 216 -7.43 -11.11 -2.43
CA GLY A 216 -7.64 -9.76 -2.96
C GLY A 216 -7.03 -9.55 -4.34
N LEU A 217 -5.81 -10.04 -4.57
CA LEU A 217 -5.16 -10.04 -5.89
C LEU A 217 -6.00 -10.82 -6.90
N MET A 218 -6.41 -12.04 -6.55
CA MET A 218 -7.16 -12.92 -7.45
C MET A 218 -8.59 -12.44 -7.72
N ALA A 219 -9.15 -11.61 -6.84
CA ALA A 219 -10.45 -10.96 -7.04
C ALA A 219 -10.36 -9.68 -7.89
N ASP A 220 -9.19 -9.37 -8.46
CA ASP A 220 -8.93 -8.21 -9.33
C ASP A 220 -9.19 -6.84 -8.65
N LEU A 221 -9.05 -6.79 -7.32
CA LEU A 221 -9.35 -5.61 -6.51
C LEU A 221 -8.34 -4.46 -6.65
N LEU A 222 -7.20 -4.72 -7.29
CA LEU A 222 -6.15 -3.72 -7.57
C LEU A 222 -6.20 -3.18 -9.01
N HIS A 223 -7.39 -3.21 -9.60
CA HIS A 223 -7.68 -2.67 -10.92
C HIS A 223 -8.98 -1.87 -10.91
N VAL A 224 -8.99 -0.75 -11.63
CA VAL A 224 -10.18 0.09 -11.87
C VAL A 224 -10.15 0.62 -13.29
N ASP A 225 -11.33 0.78 -13.90
CA ASP A 225 -11.47 1.33 -15.24
C ASP A 225 -11.69 2.85 -15.16
N THR A 226 -10.63 3.57 -14.79
CA THR A 226 -10.60 5.05 -14.74
C THR A 226 -9.31 5.57 -15.37
N PRO A 227 -9.30 6.83 -15.85
CA PRO A 227 -8.06 7.45 -16.32
C PRO A 227 -6.97 7.46 -15.21
N PRO A 228 -5.70 7.29 -15.58
CA PRO A 228 -4.61 7.38 -14.61
C PRO A 228 -4.47 8.80 -14.05
N THR A 229 -4.10 8.87 -12.78
CA THR A 229 -3.80 10.14 -12.08
C THR A 229 -2.29 10.35 -11.93
N GLY A 230 -1.52 9.27 -11.90
CA GLY A 230 -0.06 9.32 -11.96
C GLY A 230 0.46 9.35 -13.40
N SER A 231 1.64 9.90 -13.59
CA SER A 231 2.30 10.03 -14.91
C SER A 231 3.55 9.17 -15.06
N THR A 232 4.15 8.77 -13.95
CA THR A 232 5.41 8.02 -13.93
C THR A 232 5.17 6.55 -14.25
N LYS A 233 5.81 6.07 -15.32
CA LYS A 233 5.74 4.67 -15.74
C LYS A 233 6.63 3.78 -14.87
N LEU A 234 6.08 2.69 -14.35
CA LEU A 234 6.83 1.66 -13.64
C LEU A 234 7.98 1.10 -14.49
N THR A 235 7.72 0.83 -15.77
CA THR A 235 8.74 0.29 -16.69
C THR A 235 9.95 1.22 -16.83
N THR A 236 9.72 2.52 -16.96
CA THR A 236 10.78 3.53 -17.05
C THR A 236 11.56 3.63 -15.74
N TRP A 237 10.85 3.71 -14.62
CA TRP A 237 11.47 3.77 -13.30
C TRP A 237 12.30 2.52 -13.01
N ALA A 238 11.76 1.33 -13.27
CA ALA A 238 12.47 0.07 -13.04
C ALA A 238 13.72 -0.07 -13.90
N GLN A 239 13.70 0.41 -15.16
CA GLN A 239 14.88 0.44 -16.04
C GLN A 239 16.01 1.31 -15.47
N GLN A 240 15.65 2.49 -14.92
CA GLN A 240 16.62 3.40 -14.29
C GLN A 240 17.25 2.80 -13.02
N HIS A 241 16.53 1.91 -12.33
CA HIS A 241 16.95 1.30 -11.07
C HIS A 241 17.34 -0.18 -11.20
N ALA A 242 17.40 -0.73 -12.43
CA ALA A 242 17.63 -2.15 -12.69
C ALA A 242 18.91 -2.71 -12.05
N ALA A 243 19.96 -1.88 -11.94
CA ALA A 243 21.23 -2.25 -11.33
C ALA A 243 21.12 -2.58 -9.83
N HIS A 244 20.14 -2.01 -9.13
CA HIS A 244 19.97 -2.17 -7.68
C HIS A 244 18.74 -2.99 -7.31
N LEU A 245 17.73 -3.02 -8.20
CA LEU A 245 16.44 -3.64 -7.94
C LEU A 245 16.58 -5.14 -7.65
N GLY A 246 16.08 -5.59 -6.50
CA GLY A 246 16.04 -6.99 -6.11
C GLY A 246 17.37 -7.60 -5.65
N HIS A 247 18.41 -6.81 -5.37
CA HIS A 247 19.64 -7.33 -4.79
C HIS A 247 19.51 -7.69 -3.31
N GLN A 248 18.60 -7.01 -2.61
CA GLN A 248 18.28 -7.29 -1.22
C GLN A 248 16.78 -7.45 -1.05
N TYR A 249 16.38 -8.38 -0.16
CA TYR A 249 14.99 -8.53 0.26
C TYR A 249 14.57 -7.34 1.12
N THR A 250 13.41 -6.79 0.85
CA THR A 250 12.83 -5.71 1.62
C THR A 250 11.79 -6.25 2.60
N SER A 251 12.11 -6.23 3.92
CA SER A 251 11.24 -6.76 4.96
C SER A 251 10.28 -5.71 5.51
N GLU A 252 8.98 -6.01 5.47
CA GLU A 252 7.94 -5.19 6.12
C GLU A 252 8.09 -5.19 7.64
N LEU A 253 8.31 -6.35 8.25
CA LEU A 253 8.45 -6.46 9.71
C LEU A 253 9.69 -5.75 10.23
N ALA A 254 10.82 -5.83 9.52
CA ALA A 254 12.03 -5.11 9.88
C ALA A 254 11.81 -3.59 9.87
N ARG A 255 11.11 -3.07 8.86
CA ARG A 255 10.76 -1.63 8.77
C ARG A 255 9.89 -1.18 9.93
N ARG A 256 8.94 -2.01 10.36
CA ARG A 256 8.05 -1.68 11.48
C ARG A 256 8.74 -1.71 12.83
N ARG A 257 9.70 -2.64 13.01
CA ARG A 257 10.50 -2.75 14.25
C ARG A 257 11.54 -1.63 14.36
N ASN A 258 12.16 -1.25 13.26
CA ASN A 258 13.32 -0.33 13.21
C ASN A 258 12.94 1.03 12.61
N ARG A 259 11.88 1.65 13.08
CA ARG A 259 11.36 2.93 12.56
C ARG A 259 12.32 4.11 12.62
N GLY A 260 13.36 4.04 13.48
CA GLY A 260 14.39 5.07 13.61
C GLY A 260 15.55 4.94 12.61
N VAL A 261 15.60 3.85 11.85
CA VAL A 261 16.65 3.63 10.84
C VAL A 261 16.13 4.13 9.50
N ALA A 262 16.88 5.01 8.85
CA ALA A 262 16.59 5.42 7.48
C ALA A 262 16.53 4.18 6.58
N TYR A 263 15.56 4.14 5.66
CA TYR A 263 15.52 3.09 4.63
C TYR A 263 16.86 3.09 3.90
N ALA A 264 17.48 1.91 3.81
CA ALA A 264 18.78 1.79 3.19
C ALA A 264 18.76 2.49 1.81
N SER A 265 19.63 3.47 1.68
CA SER A 265 19.87 4.11 0.38
C SER A 265 20.56 3.09 -0.51
N ASN A 266 19.79 2.39 -1.34
CA ASN A 266 20.33 1.55 -2.40
C ASN A 266 20.59 2.41 -3.63
#